data_d39c18df1fad1c7e8433cad904dc2d33
#
_entry.id   d39c18df1fad1c7e8433cad904dc2d33
#
_cell.length_a   1.000
_cell.length_b   1.000
_cell.length_c   1.000
_cell.angle_alpha   90.00
_cell.angle_beta   90.00
_cell.angle_gamma   90.00
#
_symmetry.space_group_name_H-M   'P 1'
#
loop_
_entity.id
_entity.type
_entity.pdbx_description
1 polymer ?
#
loop_
_entity_poly.entity_id
_entity_poly.type
_entity_poly.pdbx_seq_one_letter_code
_entity_poly.pdbx_strand_id
1 'polypeptide(L)'
;MYGVEPELANDAYLSFKTGKLHSISNPPTIADGTRTPSLGNLTFPLIQEYVDDMLTVSEEAIKEAVRFLFYRMKIVVEPSGALGLAALLSGAIQSHGKIGVVLSGGNIDGVTMSQILMEESNI
;
A
#
# COMPACT_ATOMS: atom_id res chain seq x y z
N MET A 1 -10.25 -8.39 7.76
CA MET A 1 -9.25 -7.28 7.59
C MET A 1 -8.22 -7.71 6.56
N TYR A 2 -7.89 -6.84 5.60
CA TYR A 2 -6.87 -7.11 4.59
C TYR A 2 -5.68 -6.17 4.80
N GLY A 3 -4.46 -6.71 4.70
CA GLY A 3 -3.24 -5.92 4.62
C GLY A 3 -2.81 -5.73 3.17
N VAL A 4 -2.22 -4.58 2.85
CA VAL A 4 -1.76 -4.27 1.50
C VAL A 4 -0.34 -3.73 1.54
N GLU A 5 0.53 -4.28 0.69
CA GLU A 5 1.90 -3.85 0.51
C GLU A 5 2.21 -3.53 -0.95
N PRO A 6 3.27 -2.76 -1.23
CA PRO A 6 3.83 -2.69 -2.58
C PRO A 6 4.41 -4.05 -3.01
N GLU A 7 4.25 -4.41 -4.27
CA GLU A 7 4.92 -5.61 -4.84
C GLU A 7 6.43 -5.56 -4.66
N LEU A 8 7.02 -4.36 -4.72
CA LEU A 8 8.47 -4.16 -4.57
C LEU A 8 8.94 -4.15 -3.11
N ALA A 9 8.03 -4.19 -2.13
CA ALA A 9 8.32 -4.22 -0.70
C ALA A 9 7.36 -5.19 0.00
N ASN A 10 7.43 -6.47 -0.36
CA ASN A 10 6.43 -7.48 -0.05
C ASN A 10 6.84 -8.45 1.07
N ASP A 11 7.68 -8.03 1.98
CA ASP A 11 8.18 -8.86 3.08
C ASP A 11 7.06 -9.36 4.02
N ALA A 12 6.08 -8.52 4.35
CA ALA A 12 4.94 -8.92 5.17
C ALA A 12 4.00 -9.87 4.42
N TYR A 13 3.78 -9.67 3.13
CA TYR A 13 3.02 -10.58 2.28
C TYR A 13 3.66 -11.98 2.28
N LEU A 14 4.96 -12.07 2.02
CA LEU A 14 5.69 -13.34 2.02
C LEU A 14 5.69 -13.99 3.39
N SER A 15 5.88 -13.20 4.46
CA SER A 15 5.84 -13.70 5.83
C SER A 15 4.47 -14.28 6.18
N PHE A 16 3.41 -13.58 5.82
CA PHE A 16 2.03 -14.02 6.05
C PHE A 16 1.71 -15.32 5.30
N LYS A 17 2.04 -15.38 4.00
CA LYS A 17 1.75 -16.53 3.14
C LYS A 17 2.54 -17.79 3.51
N THR A 18 3.76 -17.64 3.99
CA THR A 18 4.63 -18.77 4.32
C THR A 18 4.62 -19.16 5.81
N GLY A 19 4.11 -18.30 6.67
CA GLY A 19 4.16 -18.49 8.13
C GLY A 19 5.56 -18.30 8.73
N LYS A 20 6.51 -17.75 7.98
CA LYS A 20 7.89 -17.47 8.41
C LYS A 20 8.26 -16.03 8.13
N LEU A 21 9.00 -15.38 9.03
CA LEU A 21 9.51 -14.03 8.81
C LEU A 21 10.44 -13.98 7.60
N HIS A 22 10.11 -13.12 6.65
CA HIS A 22 10.92 -12.76 5.50
C HIS A 22 11.47 -11.35 5.69
N SER A 23 12.68 -11.12 5.19
CA SER A 23 13.34 -9.82 5.19
C SER A 23 13.70 -9.42 3.77
N ILE A 24 13.64 -8.12 3.51
CA ILE A 24 14.10 -7.49 2.27
C ILE A 24 15.07 -6.37 2.59
N SER A 25 15.91 -6.00 1.64
CA SER A 25 16.89 -4.94 1.79
C SER A 25 16.60 -3.81 0.81
N ASN A 26 16.42 -2.59 1.34
CA ASN A 26 16.26 -1.36 0.58
C ASN A 26 15.30 -1.47 -0.63
N PRO A 27 14.02 -1.82 -0.42
CA PRO A 27 13.07 -2.02 -1.52
C PRO A 27 12.83 -0.73 -2.31
N PRO A 28 12.82 -0.79 -3.66
CA PRO A 28 12.71 0.38 -4.52
C PRO A 28 11.24 0.83 -4.74
N THR A 29 10.46 0.93 -3.68
CA THR A 29 9.08 1.42 -3.75
C THR A 29 8.99 2.91 -3.45
N ILE A 30 8.02 3.61 -4.08
CA ILE A 30 7.66 4.99 -3.73
C ILE A 30 6.94 5.11 -2.38
N ALA A 31 6.45 4.00 -1.85
CA ALA A 31 5.76 3.95 -0.56
C ALA A 31 6.77 3.91 0.60
N ASP A 32 7.39 5.05 0.90
CA ASP A 32 8.49 5.19 1.87
C ASP A 32 8.16 4.62 3.25
N GLY A 33 6.95 4.80 3.73
CA GLY A 33 6.51 4.31 5.04
C GLY A 33 6.45 2.79 5.15
N THR A 34 6.53 2.07 4.03
CA THR A 34 6.53 0.60 3.97
C THR A 34 7.88 -0.01 3.62
N ARG A 35 8.96 0.80 3.59
CA ARG A 35 10.32 0.34 3.27
C ARG A 35 11.05 -0.29 4.47
N THR A 36 10.33 -0.78 5.43
CA THR A 36 10.88 -1.53 6.56
C THR A 36 11.41 -2.89 6.11
N PRO A 37 12.50 -3.40 6.69
CA PRO A 37 13.14 -4.63 6.20
C PRO A 37 12.33 -5.90 6.50
N SER A 38 11.54 -5.90 7.57
CA SER A 38 10.71 -7.04 7.99
C SER A 38 9.63 -6.61 8.98
N LEU A 39 8.65 -7.48 9.19
CA LEU A 39 7.74 -7.38 10.33
C LEU A 39 8.49 -7.58 11.66
N GLY A 40 7.96 -7.00 12.73
CA GLY A 40 8.48 -7.21 14.07
C GLY A 40 8.10 -8.58 14.65
N ASN A 41 8.94 -9.08 15.57
CA ASN A 41 8.69 -10.36 16.23
C ASN A 41 7.39 -10.39 17.05
N LEU A 42 6.94 -9.24 17.56
CA LEU A 42 5.70 -9.11 18.32
C LEU A 42 4.48 -8.88 17.41
N THR A 43 4.66 -8.16 16.31
CA THR A 43 3.55 -7.82 15.40
C THR A 43 3.22 -8.95 14.43
N PHE A 44 4.20 -9.73 14.01
CA PHE A 44 3.97 -10.82 13.05
C PHE A 44 2.92 -11.85 13.54
N PRO A 45 3.00 -12.40 14.77
CA PRO A 45 1.96 -13.31 15.26
C PRO A 45 0.56 -12.67 15.29
N LEU A 46 0.47 -11.38 15.62
CA LEU A 46 -0.80 -10.65 15.65
C LEU A 46 -1.38 -10.49 14.23
N ILE A 47 -0.52 -10.21 13.24
CA ILE A 47 -0.94 -10.15 11.84
C ILE A 47 -1.46 -11.51 11.38
N GLN A 48 -0.78 -12.59 11.72
CA GLN A 48 -1.23 -13.95 11.37
C GLN A 48 -2.58 -14.30 12.02
N GLU A 49 -2.85 -13.79 13.22
CA GLU A 49 -4.08 -14.09 13.95
C GLU A 49 -5.28 -13.25 13.47
N TYR A 50 -5.07 -11.95 13.23
CA TYR A 50 -6.17 -11.00 13.02
C TYR A 50 -6.38 -10.55 11.58
N VAL A 51 -5.42 -10.76 10.69
CA VAL A 51 -5.53 -10.37 9.28
C VAL A 51 -6.05 -11.57 8.47
N ASP A 52 -7.10 -11.36 7.69
CA ASP A 52 -7.71 -12.41 6.86
C ASP A 52 -6.83 -12.76 5.65
N ASP A 53 -6.22 -11.76 5.02
CA ASP A 53 -5.29 -11.96 3.91
C ASP A 53 -4.36 -10.75 3.72
N MET A 54 -3.23 -10.99 3.06
CA MET A 54 -2.28 -9.98 2.61
C MET A 54 -2.25 -9.93 1.09
N LEU A 55 -2.24 -8.72 0.55
CA LEU A 55 -2.26 -8.44 -0.88
C LEU A 55 -1.08 -7.55 -1.26
N THR A 56 -0.71 -7.58 -2.51
CA THR A 56 0.28 -6.66 -3.08
C THR A 56 -0.33 -5.82 -4.20
N VAL A 57 0.21 -4.62 -4.40
CA VAL A 57 -0.17 -3.70 -5.48
C VAL A 57 1.07 -3.17 -6.18
N SER A 58 0.93 -2.88 -7.47
CA SER A 58 2.03 -2.32 -8.26
C SER A 58 2.28 -0.85 -7.92
N GLU A 59 3.48 -0.36 -8.23
CA GLU A 59 3.83 1.08 -8.09
C GLU A 59 2.85 1.97 -8.88
N GLU A 60 2.44 1.52 -10.06
CA GLU A 60 1.47 2.27 -10.86
C GLU A 60 0.09 2.35 -10.19
N ALA A 61 -0.40 1.26 -9.62
CA ALA A 61 -1.64 1.27 -8.85
C ALA A 61 -1.58 2.23 -7.66
N ILE A 62 -0.43 2.33 -7.00
CA ILE A 62 -0.21 3.28 -5.90
C ILE A 62 -0.30 4.72 -6.40
N LYS A 63 0.38 5.04 -7.50
CA LYS A 63 0.32 6.38 -8.12
C LYS A 63 -1.09 6.74 -8.56
N GLU A 64 -1.82 5.81 -9.17
CA GLU A 64 -3.22 6.02 -9.55
C GLU A 64 -4.11 6.32 -8.33
N ALA A 65 -3.91 5.63 -7.22
CA ALA A 65 -4.65 5.91 -6.00
C ALA A 65 -4.34 7.32 -5.45
N VAL A 66 -3.07 7.74 -5.47
CA VAL A 66 -2.67 9.10 -5.08
C VAL A 66 -3.34 10.15 -5.99
N ARG A 67 -3.31 9.95 -7.33
CA ARG A 67 -3.97 10.83 -8.30
C ARG A 67 -5.48 10.90 -8.06
N PHE A 68 -6.12 9.76 -7.82
CA PHE A 68 -7.56 9.69 -7.52
C PHE A 68 -7.91 10.50 -6.26
N LEU A 69 -7.17 10.31 -5.19
CA LEU A 69 -7.37 11.03 -3.92
C LEU A 69 -7.21 12.53 -4.11
N PHE A 70 -6.19 12.96 -4.84
CA PHE A 70 -5.95 14.37 -5.11
C PHE A 70 -7.03 14.98 -6.03
N TYR A 71 -7.26 14.40 -7.20
CA TYR A 71 -8.14 15.00 -8.21
C TYR A 71 -9.63 14.80 -7.93
N ARG A 72 -10.03 13.66 -7.36
CA ARG A 72 -11.44 13.33 -7.14
C ARG A 72 -11.90 13.65 -5.72
N MET A 73 -11.10 13.28 -4.73
CA MET A 73 -11.44 13.45 -3.32
C MET A 73 -10.94 14.78 -2.74
N LYS A 74 -10.02 15.47 -3.43
CA LYS A 74 -9.40 16.75 -2.99
C LYS A 74 -8.64 16.63 -1.66
N ILE A 75 -8.01 15.49 -1.44
CA ILE A 75 -7.17 15.23 -0.27
C ILE A 75 -5.77 14.83 -0.69
N VAL A 76 -4.78 15.23 0.11
CA VAL A 76 -3.38 14.88 -0.08
C VAL A 76 -3.07 13.65 0.76
N VAL A 77 -2.67 12.58 0.10
CA VAL A 77 -2.27 11.32 0.73
C VAL A 77 -0.94 10.87 0.14
N GLU A 78 -0.01 10.45 0.99
CA GLU A 78 1.26 9.89 0.54
C GLU A 78 1.11 8.47 -0.04
N PRO A 79 2.08 7.98 -0.83
CA PRO A 79 1.99 6.65 -1.43
C PRO A 79 1.72 5.53 -0.43
N SER A 80 2.39 5.53 0.73
CA SER A 80 2.14 4.53 1.79
C SER A 80 0.71 4.57 2.33
N GLY A 81 0.14 5.76 2.44
CA GLY A 81 -1.24 5.96 2.90
C GLY A 81 -2.30 5.58 1.85
N ALA A 82 -1.92 5.46 0.58
CA ALA A 82 -2.83 5.17 -0.52
C ALA A 82 -2.95 3.67 -0.87
N LEU A 83 -2.17 2.80 -0.24
CA LEU A 83 -2.10 1.36 -0.55
C LEU A 83 -3.45 0.66 -0.51
N GLY A 84 -4.26 0.91 0.52
CA GLY A 84 -5.59 0.31 0.65
C GLY A 84 -6.53 0.70 -0.48
N LEU A 85 -6.50 1.96 -0.91
CA LEU A 85 -7.27 2.42 -2.07
C LEU A 85 -6.72 1.85 -3.38
N ALA A 86 -5.40 1.74 -3.51
CA ALA A 86 -4.77 1.11 -4.68
C ALA A 86 -5.26 -0.32 -4.90
N ALA A 87 -5.40 -1.10 -3.84
CA ALA A 87 -5.93 -2.46 -3.92
C ALA A 87 -7.40 -2.50 -4.39
N LEU A 88 -8.21 -1.52 -4.03
CA LEU A 88 -9.60 -1.41 -4.52
C LEU A 88 -9.65 -1.00 -5.99
N LEU A 89 -8.94 0.06 -6.37
CA LEU A 89 -8.98 0.60 -7.73
C LEU A 89 -8.39 -0.37 -8.76
N SER A 90 -7.34 -1.10 -8.39
CA SER A 90 -6.72 -2.12 -9.26
C SER A 90 -7.52 -3.42 -9.37
N GLY A 91 -8.56 -3.60 -8.56
CA GLY A 91 -9.33 -4.84 -8.50
C GLY A 91 -8.65 -5.99 -7.77
N ALA A 92 -7.56 -5.73 -7.05
CA ALA A 92 -6.89 -6.73 -6.21
C ALA A 92 -7.79 -7.23 -5.07
N ILE A 93 -8.73 -6.39 -4.64
CA ILE A 93 -9.81 -6.76 -3.72
C ILE A 93 -11.13 -6.73 -4.49
N GLN A 94 -11.82 -7.86 -4.50
CA GLN A 94 -13.23 -7.91 -4.89
C GLN A 94 -14.08 -7.90 -3.63
N SER A 95 -14.82 -6.83 -3.44
CA SER A 95 -15.63 -6.69 -2.24
C SER A 95 -17.06 -6.32 -2.57
N HIS A 96 -17.96 -6.84 -1.77
CA HIS A 96 -19.38 -6.54 -1.81
C HIS A 96 -19.79 -5.85 -0.49
N GLY A 97 -20.55 -4.77 -0.58
CA GLY A 97 -21.03 -4.03 0.59
C GLY A 97 -20.17 -2.85 0.98
N LYS A 98 -20.12 -2.56 2.27
CA LYS A 98 -19.40 -1.40 2.82
C LYS A 98 -17.94 -1.74 3.10
N ILE A 99 -17.04 -0.89 2.61
CA ILE A 99 -15.60 -1.06 2.79
C ILE A 99 -15.05 0.15 3.52
N GLY A 100 -14.27 -0.09 4.58
CA GLY A 100 -13.46 0.94 5.22
C GLY A 100 -12.02 0.87 4.70
N VAL A 101 -11.49 2.01 4.29
CA VAL A 101 -10.08 2.15 3.87
C VAL A 101 -9.38 3.11 4.81
N VAL A 102 -8.25 2.69 5.37
CA VAL A 102 -7.43 3.57 6.20
C VAL A 102 -6.49 4.37 5.31
N LEU A 103 -6.60 5.69 5.35
CA LEU A 103 -5.66 6.63 4.75
C LEU A 103 -4.76 7.14 5.87
N SER A 104 -3.56 6.59 5.99
CA SER A 104 -2.75 6.73 7.20
C SER A 104 -1.92 8.01 7.28
N GLY A 105 -1.74 8.72 6.16
CA GLY A 105 -0.95 9.96 6.17
C GLY A 105 -0.83 10.65 4.82
N GLY A 106 -0.27 11.86 4.86
CA GLY A 106 -0.06 12.71 3.69
C GLY A 106 1.29 13.41 3.69
N ASN A 107 2.30 12.85 4.37
CA ASN A 107 3.65 13.43 4.43
C ASN A 107 4.44 13.13 3.14
N ILE A 108 4.07 13.84 2.08
CA ILE A 108 4.69 13.75 0.76
C ILE A 108 5.32 15.10 0.40
N ASP A 109 6.52 15.08 -0.17
CA ASP A 109 7.16 16.29 -0.68
C ASP A 109 6.56 16.74 -2.01
N GLY A 110 6.70 18.06 -2.30
CA GLY A 110 6.10 18.66 -3.48
C GLY A 110 6.66 18.15 -4.81
N VAL A 111 7.92 17.74 -4.84
CA VAL A 111 8.56 17.19 -6.05
C VAL A 111 7.98 15.82 -6.38
N THR A 112 7.94 14.93 -5.42
CA THR A 112 7.36 13.59 -5.58
C THR A 112 5.88 13.69 -5.96
N MET A 113 5.12 14.55 -5.27
CA MET A 113 3.70 14.74 -5.60
C MET A 113 3.52 15.27 -7.03
N SER A 114 4.32 16.26 -7.44
CA SER A 114 4.27 16.81 -8.79
C SER A 114 4.56 15.74 -9.85
N GLN A 115 5.57 14.91 -9.65
CA GLN A 115 5.90 13.81 -10.55
C GLN A 115 4.72 12.85 -10.71
N ILE A 116 4.12 12.42 -9.60
CA ILE A 116 2.97 11.52 -9.64
C ILE A 116 1.78 12.14 -10.39
N LEU A 117 1.51 13.44 -10.16
CA LEU A 117 0.37 14.13 -10.77
C LEU A 117 0.56 14.41 -12.26
N MET A 118 1.81 14.56 -12.73
CA MET A 118 2.14 14.86 -14.14
C MET A 118 2.21 13.60 -15.02
N GLU A 119 2.35 12.41 -14.46
CA GLU A 119 2.27 11.17 -15.22
C GLU A 119 0.85 10.98 -15.78
N GLU A 120 0.73 10.48 -17.01
CA GLU A 120 -0.58 10.21 -17.61
C GLU A 120 -1.33 9.15 -16.81
N SER A 121 -2.60 9.45 -16.49
CA SER A 121 -3.47 8.50 -15.80
C SER A 121 -4.01 7.48 -16.80
N ASN A 122 -3.95 6.21 -16.43
CA ASN A 122 -4.54 5.11 -17.20
C ASN A 122 -6.02 4.86 -16.83
N ILE A 123 -6.61 5.74 -16.01
CA ILE A 123 -8.02 5.68 -15.59
C ILE A 123 -8.88 6.67 -16.39
#